data_e60d377949e91886232b76b0e647cd8a
#
_entry.id   e60d377949e91886232b76b0e647cd8a
#
_cell.length_a   1.000
_cell.length_b   1.000
_cell.length_c   1.000
_cell.angle_alpha   90.00
_cell.angle_beta   90.00
_cell.angle_gamma   90.00
#
_symmetry.space_group_name_H-M   'P 1'
#
loop_
_entity.id
_entity.type
_entity.pdbx_description
1 polymer ?
#
loop_
_entity_poly.entity_id
_entity_poly.type
_entity_poly.pdbx_seq_one_letter_code
_entity_poly.pdbx_strand_id
1 'polypeptide(L)'
;MTGNNWRADPPEPMPRLRLIACGALARELLAIINQLPPDIVEVTCLPAAWHNHPEKMSGLKAKVKAANKAGRTSVVIYGDCGTGGQLDAFLDEQNIQRIPSPHCYHSFMGDAGFDAAMDQELGTLFLTDYMVRHFERIVMKGMGLRDHPRLRDIYFTHFKRVLYIAQIDDAALVEKVRQAAATLQLEYDYHYTGLGDYTAFLHNLCNRLQPSIGVR
;
A
#
# COMPACT_ATOMS: atom_id res chain seq x y z
N MET A 1 14.89 41.81 -40.23
CA MET A 1 15.39 41.42 -38.91
C MET A 1 14.17 40.95 -38.12
N THR A 2 13.88 39.68 -38.17
CA THR A 2 12.72 39.07 -37.46
C THR A 2 13.27 38.39 -36.22
N GLY A 3 13.03 39.02 -35.07
CA GLY A 3 13.42 38.49 -33.77
C GLY A 3 12.55 37.32 -33.44
N ASN A 4 13.13 36.10 -33.41
CA ASN A 4 12.52 34.89 -32.84
C ASN A 4 12.41 35.07 -31.33
N ASN A 5 11.22 35.40 -30.86
CA ASN A 5 10.89 35.49 -29.46
C ASN A 5 10.56 34.06 -28.95
N TRP A 6 11.57 33.26 -28.63
CA TRP A 6 11.42 32.02 -27.91
C TRP A 6 11.00 32.36 -26.48
N ARG A 7 9.69 32.44 -26.25
CA ARG A 7 9.19 32.34 -24.87
C ARG A 7 9.35 30.86 -24.48
N ALA A 8 10.30 30.58 -23.58
CA ALA A 8 10.34 29.32 -22.93
C ALA A 8 8.96 29.11 -22.22
N ASP A 9 8.32 28.00 -22.48
CA ASP A 9 7.11 27.67 -21.77
C ASP A 9 7.41 27.71 -20.24
N PRO A 10 6.48 28.23 -19.44
CA PRO A 10 6.67 28.25 -18.01
C PRO A 10 6.97 26.81 -17.55
N PRO A 11 7.93 26.60 -16.62
CA PRO A 11 8.22 25.28 -16.12
C PRO A 11 6.92 24.66 -15.59
N GLU A 12 6.66 23.40 -15.97
CA GLU A 12 5.49 22.67 -15.47
C GLU A 12 5.46 22.75 -13.93
N PRO A 13 4.28 22.98 -13.34
CA PRO A 13 4.17 23.08 -11.90
C PRO A 13 4.63 21.77 -11.27
N MET A 14 5.68 21.82 -10.47
CA MET A 14 6.21 20.66 -9.77
C MET A 14 5.18 20.14 -8.78
N PRO A 15 4.92 18.83 -8.72
CA PRO A 15 3.99 18.27 -7.75
C PRO A 15 4.41 18.65 -6.33
N ARG A 16 3.42 19.10 -5.53
CA ARG A 16 3.66 19.59 -4.16
C ARG A 16 3.93 18.46 -3.18
N LEU A 17 3.41 17.26 -3.46
CA LEU A 17 3.52 16.07 -2.62
C LEU A 17 4.10 14.92 -3.41
N ARG A 18 5.08 14.25 -2.84
CA ARG A 18 5.60 12.99 -3.37
C ARG A 18 5.24 11.85 -2.44
N LEU A 19 4.51 10.86 -2.95
CA LEU A 19 4.24 9.63 -2.26
C LEU A 19 5.27 8.56 -2.65
N ILE A 20 5.89 7.95 -1.65
CA ILE A 20 6.75 6.78 -1.82
C ILE A 20 5.99 5.60 -1.24
N ALA A 21 5.48 4.72 -2.10
CA ALA A 21 4.48 3.75 -1.72
C ALA A 21 4.89 2.31 -1.99
N CYS A 22 4.29 1.38 -1.24
CA CYS A 22 4.36 -0.04 -1.56
C CYS A 22 3.64 -0.31 -2.89
N GLY A 23 4.27 -1.05 -3.79
CA GLY A 23 3.70 -1.41 -5.09
C GLY A 23 2.43 -2.27 -4.99
N ALA A 24 2.20 -2.92 -3.85
CA ALA A 24 0.95 -3.62 -3.59
C ALA A 24 -0.26 -2.69 -3.50
N LEU A 25 -0.03 -1.39 -3.21
CA LEU A 25 -1.06 -0.36 -3.06
C LEU A 25 -1.22 0.54 -4.30
N ALA A 26 -0.51 0.22 -5.40
CA ALA A 26 -0.43 1.12 -6.55
C ALA A 26 -1.80 1.43 -7.16
N ARG A 27 -2.69 0.42 -7.27
CA ARG A 27 -4.02 0.59 -7.85
C ARG A 27 -4.92 1.43 -6.97
N GLU A 28 -4.91 1.15 -5.68
CA GLU A 28 -5.70 1.83 -4.64
C GLU A 28 -5.30 3.30 -4.55
N LEU A 29 -4.00 3.57 -4.52
CA LEU A 29 -3.48 4.95 -4.49
C LEU A 29 -3.83 5.72 -5.76
N LEU A 30 -3.70 5.12 -6.94
CA LEU A 30 -4.10 5.75 -8.20
C LEU A 30 -5.60 6.04 -8.23
N ALA A 31 -6.45 5.15 -7.68
CA ALA A 31 -7.88 5.38 -7.60
C ALA A 31 -8.23 6.61 -6.73
N ILE A 32 -7.46 6.88 -5.67
CA ILE A 32 -7.64 8.07 -4.84
C ILE A 32 -7.08 9.31 -5.55
N ILE A 33 -5.85 9.21 -6.08
CA ILE A 33 -5.13 10.34 -6.67
C ILE A 33 -5.85 10.89 -7.90
N ASN A 34 -6.47 10.02 -8.71
CA ASN A 34 -7.25 10.43 -9.87
C ASN A 34 -8.49 11.28 -9.52
N GLN A 35 -8.88 11.34 -8.24
CA GLN A 35 -9.96 12.18 -7.72
C GLN A 35 -9.44 13.52 -7.16
N LEU A 36 -8.12 13.67 -7.04
CA LEU A 36 -7.49 14.90 -6.58
C LEU A 36 -7.23 15.86 -7.75
N PRO A 37 -7.03 17.16 -7.50
CA PRO A 37 -6.61 18.09 -8.54
C PRO A 37 -5.32 17.59 -9.20
N PRO A 38 -5.19 17.78 -10.54
CA PRO A 38 -4.00 17.34 -11.27
C PRO A 38 -2.73 18.03 -10.73
N ASP A 39 -1.61 17.37 -10.88
CA ASP A 39 -0.26 17.88 -10.57
C ASP A 39 0.03 18.20 -9.09
N ILE A 40 -0.87 17.81 -8.16
CA ILE A 40 -0.63 17.97 -6.73
C ILE A 40 0.24 16.82 -6.17
N VAL A 41 0.06 15.60 -6.70
CA VAL A 41 0.66 14.38 -6.16
C VAL A 41 1.44 13.62 -7.22
N GLU A 42 2.70 13.33 -6.92
CA GLU A 42 3.53 12.38 -7.66
C GLU A 42 3.68 11.09 -6.86
N VAL A 43 3.54 9.92 -7.48
CA VAL A 43 3.70 8.62 -6.83
C VAL A 43 4.91 7.88 -7.36
N THR A 44 5.73 7.38 -6.46
CA THR A 44 6.77 6.40 -6.74
C THR A 44 6.46 5.10 -6.01
N CYS A 45 6.15 4.04 -6.74
CA CYS A 45 5.93 2.73 -6.16
C CYS A 45 7.23 1.94 -6.08
N LEU A 46 7.46 1.32 -4.92
CA LEU A 46 8.52 0.35 -4.68
C LEU A 46 8.02 -1.07 -4.94
N PRO A 47 8.90 -2.01 -5.31
CA PRO A 47 8.50 -3.40 -5.48
C PRO A 47 7.79 -3.94 -4.24
N ALA A 48 6.58 -4.50 -4.42
CA ALA A 48 5.77 -5.02 -3.32
C ALA A 48 6.48 -6.11 -2.50
N ALA A 49 7.39 -6.86 -3.12
CA ALA A 49 8.17 -7.90 -2.44
C ALA A 49 9.15 -7.35 -1.38
N TRP A 50 9.37 -6.05 -1.31
CA TRP A 50 10.35 -5.49 -0.37
C TRP A 50 9.85 -5.46 1.07
N HIS A 51 8.54 -5.46 1.31
CA HIS A 51 8.01 -5.40 2.67
C HIS A 51 8.35 -6.63 3.52
N ASN A 52 8.59 -7.80 2.92
CA ASN A 52 9.00 -9.01 3.61
C ASN A 52 10.53 -9.23 3.60
N HIS A 53 11.30 -8.23 3.20
CA HIS A 53 12.74 -8.33 3.00
C HIS A 53 13.46 -7.17 3.67
N PRO A 54 13.77 -7.24 4.97
CA PRO A 54 14.46 -6.18 5.71
C PRO A 54 15.79 -5.74 5.05
N GLU A 55 16.48 -6.68 4.39
CA GLU A 55 17.72 -6.41 3.64
C GLU A 55 17.51 -5.44 2.45
N LYS A 56 16.29 -5.31 1.94
CA LYS A 56 15.94 -4.41 0.84
C LYS A 56 15.51 -3.02 1.32
N MET A 57 15.48 -2.78 2.63
CA MET A 57 15.21 -1.47 3.21
C MET A 57 16.17 -0.38 2.70
N SER A 58 17.40 -0.74 2.31
CA SER A 58 18.35 0.17 1.69
C SER A 58 17.79 0.86 0.43
N GLY A 59 17.00 0.15 -0.37
CA GLY A 59 16.35 0.71 -1.56
C GLY A 59 15.28 1.76 -1.21
N LEU A 60 14.45 1.50 -0.20
CA LEU A 60 13.50 2.47 0.33
C LEU A 60 14.24 3.70 0.87
N LYS A 61 15.24 3.50 1.72
CA LYS A 61 16.07 4.59 2.28
C LYS A 61 16.71 5.45 1.19
N ALA A 62 17.21 4.84 0.13
CA ALA A 62 17.79 5.58 -1.01
C ALA A 62 16.76 6.44 -1.74
N LYS A 63 15.55 5.93 -1.99
CA LYS A 63 14.46 6.69 -2.63
C LYS A 63 13.98 7.86 -1.76
N VAL A 64 13.83 7.63 -0.47
CA VAL A 64 13.46 8.68 0.50
C VAL A 64 14.51 9.79 0.53
N LYS A 65 15.80 9.45 0.64
CA LYS A 65 16.89 10.44 0.61
C LYS A 65 16.96 11.22 -0.69
N ALA A 66 16.72 10.58 -1.83
CA ALA A 66 16.67 11.24 -3.13
C ALA A 66 15.50 12.24 -3.23
N ALA A 67 14.34 11.88 -2.70
CA ALA A 67 13.16 12.75 -2.66
C ALA A 67 13.41 13.98 -1.78
N ASN A 68 13.99 13.80 -0.60
CA ASN A 68 14.34 14.90 0.31
C ASN A 68 15.32 15.92 -0.31
N LYS A 69 16.35 15.43 -0.99
CA LYS A 69 17.31 16.31 -1.69
C LYS A 69 16.64 17.20 -2.74
N ALA A 70 15.52 16.79 -3.30
CA ALA A 70 14.78 17.56 -4.28
C ALA A 70 13.91 18.69 -3.66
N GLY A 71 13.94 18.88 -2.32
CA GLY A 71 13.20 19.93 -1.62
C GLY A 71 11.68 19.78 -1.67
N ARG A 72 11.18 18.56 -1.89
CA ARG A 72 9.75 18.26 -1.99
C ARG A 72 9.22 17.68 -0.70
N THR A 73 7.97 17.99 -0.36
CA THR A 73 7.29 17.30 0.73
C THR A 73 7.08 15.84 0.34
N SER A 74 7.72 14.95 1.08
CA SER A 74 7.62 13.50 0.86
C SER A 74 6.84 12.84 1.97
N VAL A 75 6.00 11.86 1.62
CA VAL A 75 5.25 11.02 2.55
C VAL A 75 5.39 9.56 2.12
N VAL A 76 5.58 8.68 3.09
CA VAL A 76 5.75 7.26 2.86
C VAL A 76 4.41 6.54 3.10
N ILE A 77 3.91 5.86 2.08
CA ILE A 77 2.71 5.01 2.15
C ILE A 77 3.16 3.55 2.25
N TYR A 78 3.61 3.23 3.44
CA TYR A 78 4.17 1.93 3.77
C TYR A 78 3.89 1.63 5.24
N GLY A 79 3.32 0.46 5.56
CA GLY A 79 3.23 -0.01 6.94
C GLY A 79 4.60 -0.43 7.47
N ASP A 80 4.72 -0.71 8.76
CA ASP A 80 5.95 -1.32 9.29
C ASP A 80 6.24 -2.67 8.63
N CYS A 81 5.18 -3.47 8.38
CA CYS A 81 5.24 -4.69 7.57
C CYS A 81 6.46 -5.59 7.89
N GLY A 82 6.78 -5.74 9.19
CA GLY A 82 7.88 -6.60 9.64
C GLY A 82 9.26 -5.97 9.63
N THR A 83 9.38 -4.65 9.48
CA THR A 83 10.67 -3.95 9.64
C THR A 83 11.10 -3.82 11.10
N GLY A 84 10.19 -4.13 12.05
CA GLY A 84 10.48 -4.09 13.48
C GLY A 84 10.85 -2.71 13.98
N GLY A 85 10.19 -1.65 13.47
CA GLY A 85 10.44 -0.26 13.83
C GLY A 85 11.63 0.39 13.12
N GLN A 86 12.40 -0.35 12.31
CA GLN A 86 13.54 0.23 11.58
C GLN A 86 13.12 1.27 10.53
N LEU A 87 11.90 1.12 9.98
CA LEU A 87 11.35 2.10 9.06
C LEU A 87 11.05 3.39 9.81
N ASP A 88 10.37 3.31 10.95
CA ASP A 88 10.01 4.48 11.76
C ASP A 88 11.24 5.23 12.21
N ALA A 89 12.20 4.55 12.83
CA ALA A 89 13.46 5.18 13.26
C ALA A 89 14.17 5.93 12.13
N PHE A 90 14.20 5.34 10.92
CA PHE A 90 14.79 6.00 9.76
C PHE A 90 14.01 7.22 9.29
N LEU A 91 12.67 7.14 9.25
CA LEU A 91 11.82 8.24 8.80
C LEU A 91 11.82 9.41 9.77
N ASP A 92 11.90 9.14 11.08
CA ASP A 92 12.05 10.14 12.13
C ASP A 92 13.37 10.92 11.96
N GLU A 93 14.50 10.23 11.72
CA GLU A 93 15.78 10.87 11.41
C GLU A 93 15.72 11.78 10.17
N GLN A 94 14.85 11.47 9.21
CA GLN A 94 14.67 12.25 7.98
C GLN A 94 13.55 13.30 8.09
N ASN A 95 12.83 13.36 9.21
CA ASN A 95 11.62 14.17 9.41
C ASN A 95 10.57 13.94 8.31
N ILE A 96 10.31 12.66 7.99
CA ILE A 96 9.35 12.23 6.96
C ILE A 96 8.19 11.49 7.61
N GLN A 97 6.98 11.94 7.30
CA GLN A 97 5.75 11.31 7.74
C GLN A 97 5.46 10.04 6.92
N ARG A 98 4.94 9.00 7.56
CA ARG A 98 4.28 7.88 6.91
C ARG A 98 2.83 7.73 7.36
N ILE A 99 2.07 6.89 6.66
CA ILE A 99 0.76 6.44 7.15
C ILE A 99 0.97 5.69 8.48
N PRO A 100 0.27 6.09 9.57
CA PRO A 100 0.45 5.49 10.89
C PRO A 100 -0.28 4.15 10.98
N SER A 101 0.30 3.11 10.41
CA SER A 101 -0.31 1.78 10.40
C SER A 101 0.76 0.69 10.49
N PRO A 102 0.55 -0.38 11.29
CA PRO A 102 1.47 -1.51 11.38
C PRO A 102 1.62 -2.22 10.03
N HIS A 103 0.53 -2.39 9.28
CA HIS A 103 0.51 -2.98 7.94
C HIS A 103 -0.76 -2.60 7.18
N CYS A 104 -0.79 -2.89 5.88
CA CYS A 104 -1.89 -2.48 4.99
C CYS A 104 -3.27 -3.02 5.41
N TYR A 105 -3.35 -4.16 6.11
CA TYR A 105 -4.62 -4.70 6.60
C TYR A 105 -5.29 -3.75 7.60
N HIS A 106 -4.54 -3.19 8.56
CA HIS A 106 -5.04 -2.15 9.46
C HIS A 106 -5.53 -0.92 8.68
N SER A 107 -4.74 -0.45 7.71
CA SER A 107 -5.15 0.72 6.91
C SER A 107 -6.42 0.48 6.10
N PHE A 108 -6.70 -0.75 5.68
CA PHE A 108 -7.93 -1.07 4.96
C PHE A 108 -9.12 -1.26 5.89
N MET A 109 -8.94 -1.94 7.02
CA MET A 109 -10.02 -2.33 7.94
C MET A 109 -10.28 -1.29 9.04
N GLY A 110 -9.32 -0.39 9.29
CA GLY A 110 -9.21 0.36 10.54
C GLY A 110 -8.75 -0.55 11.69
N ASP A 111 -8.17 0.04 12.74
CA ASP A 111 -7.65 -0.72 13.88
C ASP A 111 -8.73 -1.58 14.54
N ALA A 112 -9.89 -0.99 14.82
CA ALA A 112 -11.00 -1.71 15.45
C ALA A 112 -11.54 -2.89 14.60
N GLY A 113 -11.58 -2.72 13.27
CA GLY A 113 -12.03 -3.78 12.35
C GLY A 113 -11.02 -4.92 12.27
N PHE A 114 -9.74 -4.59 12.25
CA PHE A 114 -8.68 -5.60 12.25
C PHE A 114 -8.64 -6.38 13.57
N ASP A 115 -8.69 -5.68 14.71
CA ASP A 115 -8.68 -6.29 16.03
C ASP A 115 -9.89 -7.21 16.22
N ALA A 116 -11.09 -6.78 15.83
CA ALA A 116 -12.28 -7.60 15.87
C ALA A 116 -12.16 -8.89 15.01
N ALA A 117 -11.53 -8.80 13.85
CA ALA A 117 -11.30 -9.98 13.01
C ALA A 117 -10.30 -10.95 13.64
N MET A 118 -9.27 -10.45 14.32
CA MET A 118 -8.29 -11.24 15.04
C MET A 118 -8.88 -11.87 16.31
N ASP A 119 -9.72 -11.15 17.05
CA ASP A 119 -10.43 -11.66 18.22
C ASP A 119 -11.40 -12.78 17.85
N GLN A 120 -12.02 -12.70 16.67
CA GLN A 120 -12.92 -13.73 16.17
C GLN A 120 -12.19 -15.01 15.81
N GLU A 121 -11.06 -14.93 15.11
CA GLU A 121 -10.25 -16.08 14.70
C GLU A 121 -8.79 -15.68 14.46
N LEU A 122 -7.91 -16.08 15.36
CA LEU A 122 -6.47 -15.84 15.25
C LEU A 122 -5.86 -16.56 14.03
N GLY A 123 -6.39 -17.71 13.67
CA GLY A 123 -5.97 -18.50 12.52
C GLY A 123 -6.48 -17.94 11.20
N THR A 124 -6.37 -16.63 10.97
CA THR A 124 -6.86 -15.95 9.78
C THR A 124 -5.72 -15.61 8.81
N LEU A 125 -5.83 -16.08 7.57
CA LEU A 125 -5.01 -15.64 6.45
C LEU A 125 -5.71 -14.45 5.77
N PHE A 126 -5.13 -13.27 5.87
CA PHE A 126 -5.66 -12.08 5.21
C PHE A 126 -5.20 -11.99 3.76
N LEU A 127 -6.12 -11.78 2.83
CA LEU A 127 -5.83 -11.53 1.43
C LEU A 127 -6.46 -10.20 0.99
N THR A 128 -5.65 -9.28 0.44
CA THR A 128 -6.10 -8.06 -0.24
C THR A 128 -6.29 -8.33 -1.73
N ASP A 129 -6.90 -7.40 -2.47
CA ASP A 129 -7.04 -7.47 -3.93
C ASP A 129 -5.71 -7.77 -4.62
N TYR A 130 -4.63 -7.13 -4.17
CA TYR A 130 -3.29 -7.37 -4.70
C TYR A 130 -2.84 -8.82 -4.50
N MET A 131 -3.01 -9.36 -3.29
CA MET A 131 -2.60 -10.73 -2.98
C MET A 131 -3.43 -11.75 -3.75
N VAL A 132 -4.73 -11.49 -3.92
CA VAL A 132 -5.62 -12.35 -4.71
C VAL A 132 -5.19 -12.37 -6.19
N ARG A 133 -4.92 -11.21 -6.79
CA ARG A 133 -4.45 -11.13 -8.18
C ARG A 133 -3.12 -11.85 -8.40
N HIS A 134 -2.32 -11.95 -7.37
CA HIS A 134 -0.98 -12.53 -7.43
C HIS A 134 -0.81 -13.79 -6.57
N PHE A 135 -1.91 -14.42 -6.16
CA PHE A 135 -1.92 -15.57 -5.24
C PHE A 135 -0.99 -16.70 -5.69
N GLU A 136 -1.05 -17.07 -6.95
CA GLU A 136 -0.19 -18.09 -7.52
C GLU A 136 1.30 -17.77 -7.35
N ARG A 137 1.66 -16.52 -7.59
CA ARG A 137 3.07 -16.07 -7.48
C ARG A 137 3.52 -15.92 -6.04
N ILE A 138 2.68 -15.32 -5.18
CA ILE A 138 3.06 -14.95 -3.81
C ILE A 138 2.95 -16.16 -2.88
N VAL A 139 1.82 -16.86 -2.93
CA VAL A 139 1.53 -17.96 -2.00
C VAL A 139 2.01 -19.28 -2.59
N MET A 140 1.51 -19.68 -3.75
CA MET A 140 1.78 -21.02 -4.25
C MET A 140 3.24 -21.24 -4.62
N LYS A 141 3.83 -20.32 -5.41
CA LYS A 141 5.25 -20.40 -5.78
C LYS A 141 6.16 -19.81 -4.72
N GLY A 142 5.81 -18.64 -4.17
CA GLY A 142 6.65 -17.93 -3.22
C GLY A 142 6.89 -18.69 -1.92
N MET A 143 5.94 -19.47 -1.46
CA MET A 143 6.07 -20.36 -0.30
C MET A 143 6.46 -21.81 -0.67
N GLY A 144 6.71 -22.09 -1.95
CA GLY A 144 7.12 -23.42 -2.42
C GLY A 144 5.99 -24.47 -2.44
N LEU A 145 4.73 -24.07 -2.26
CA LEU A 145 3.57 -24.99 -2.20
C LEU A 145 3.31 -25.67 -3.53
N ARG A 146 3.70 -25.05 -4.65
CA ARG A 146 3.54 -25.64 -5.99
C ARG A 146 4.41 -26.87 -6.18
N ASP A 147 5.64 -26.80 -5.71
CA ASP A 147 6.63 -27.87 -5.87
C ASP A 147 6.57 -28.86 -4.71
N HIS A 148 6.14 -28.41 -3.54
CA HIS A 148 6.07 -29.19 -2.30
C HIS A 148 4.70 -29.03 -1.62
N PRO A 149 3.63 -29.68 -2.12
CA PRO A 149 2.27 -29.50 -1.59
C PRO A 149 2.10 -29.82 -0.10
N ARG A 150 2.94 -30.71 0.45
CA ARG A 150 2.94 -31.07 1.87
C ARG A 150 3.31 -29.89 2.80
N LEU A 151 3.99 -28.86 2.27
CA LEU A 151 4.28 -27.65 3.04
C LEU A 151 3.01 -26.91 3.46
N ARG A 152 1.90 -27.09 2.74
CA ARG A 152 0.60 -26.56 3.13
C ARG A 152 0.23 -26.98 4.55
N ASP A 153 0.34 -28.26 4.85
CA ASP A 153 -0.05 -28.80 6.16
C ASP A 153 0.84 -28.28 7.29
N ILE A 154 2.07 -27.92 6.97
CA ILE A 154 3.01 -27.32 7.92
C ILE A 154 2.70 -25.85 8.14
N TYR A 155 2.60 -25.08 7.05
CA TYR A 155 2.46 -23.62 7.14
C TYR A 155 1.06 -23.21 7.62
N PHE A 156 0.03 -23.94 7.25
CA PHE A 156 -1.36 -23.60 7.54
C PHE A 156 -2.01 -24.48 8.63
N THR A 157 -1.22 -25.23 9.42
CA THR A 157 -1.72 -26.11 10.49
C THR A 157 -2.68 -25.39 11.44
N HIS A 158 -2.40 -24.13 11.76
CA HIS A 158 -3.19 -23.35 12.72
C HIS A 158 -4.13 -22.35 12.05
N PHE A 159 -4.12 -22.27 10.72
CA PHE A 159 -5.06 -21.42 10.01
C PHE A 159 -6.43 -22.11 9.86
N LYS A 160 -7.49 -21.33 9.99
CA LYS A 160 -8.88 -21.78 9.89
C LYS A 160 -9.58 -21.18 8.69
N ARG A 161 -9.30 -19.92 8.41
CA ARG A 161 -9.98 -19.18 7.34
C ARG A 161 -9.04 -18.29 6.51
N VAL A 162 -9.50 -18.01 5.30
CA VAL A 162 -9.06 -16.89 4.49
C VAL A 162 -10.07 -15.77 4.69
N LEU A 163 -9.64 -14.61 5.17
CA LEU A 163 -10.45 -13.40 5.15
C LEU A 163 -10.02 -12.51 3.99
N TYR A 164 -10.91 -12.36 3.03
CA TYR A 164 -10.70 -11.47 1.89
C TYR A 164 -11.09 -10.05 2.27
N ILE A 165 -10.10 -9.17 2.37
CA ILE A 165 -10.27 -7.73 2.55
C ILE A 165 -10.40 -7.12 1.15
N ALA A 166 -11.62 -6.86 0.69
CA ALA A 166 -11.90 -6.40 -0.66
C ALA A 166 -11.82 -4.88 -0.76
N GLN A 167 -10.99 -4.38 -1.66
CA GLN A 167 -10.86 -2.96 -1.97
C GLN A 167 -11.82 -2.52 -3.08
N ILE A 168 -12.19 -3.43 -3.96
CA ILE A 168 -13.21 -3.20 -5.00
C ILE A 168 -14.26 -4.31 -4.96
N ASP A 169 -15.45 -4.01 -5.44
CA ASP A 169 -16.50 -5.00 -5.63
C ASP A 169 -16.32 -5.67 -7.01
N ASP A 170 -15.63 -6.82 -7.01
CA ASP A 170 -15.26 -7.56 -8.23
C ASP A 170 -15.56 -9.06 -8.03
N ALA A 171 -16.62 -9.52 -8.65
CA ALA A 171 -17.05 -10.93 -8.57
C ALA A 171 -15.95 -11.92 -9.06
N ALA A 172 -15.10 -11.50 -10.01
CA ALA A 172 -14.00 -12.35 -10.48
C ALA A 172 -12.90 -12.50 -9.43
N LEU A 173 -12.66 -11.48 -8.60
CA LEU A 173 -11.74 -11.60 -7.46
C LEU A 173 -12.34 -12.46 -6.36
N VAL A 174 -13.63 -12.29 -6.05
CA VAL A 174 -14.33 -13.15 -5.08
C VAL A 174 -14.18 -14.62 -5.44
N GLU A 175 -14.40 -14.98 -6.72
CA GLU A 175 -14.26 -16.35 -7.18
C GLU A 175 -12.81 -16.86 -7.05
N LYS A 176 -11.81 -16.03 -7.38
CA LYS A 176 -10.40 -16.37 -7.18
C LYS A 176 -10.05 -16.63 -5.71
N VAL A 177 -10.60 -15.84 -4.78
CA VAL A 177 -10.36 -16.07 -3.35
C VAL A 177 -10.99 -17.37 -2.88
N ARG A 178 -12.20 -17.69 -3.34
CA ARG A 178 -12.84 -18.98 -3.02
C ARG A 178 -11.99 -20.16 -3.49
N GLN A 179 -11.44 -20.06 -4.69
CA GLN A 179 -10.52 -21.07 -5.22
C GLN A 179 -9.21 -21.14 -4.41
N ALA A 180 -8.67 -19.99 -3.99
CA ALA A 180 -7.50 -19.93 -3.13
C ALA A 180 -7.76 -20.58 -1.76
N ALA A 181 -8.87 -20.26 -1.12
CA ALA A 181 -9.29 -20.86 0.14
C ALA A 181 -9.47 -22.38 0.02
N ALA A 182 -10.14 -22.84 -1.03
CA ALA A 182 -10.29 -24.28 -1.33
C ALA A 182 -8.93 -24.96 -1.55
N THR A 183 -8.00 -24.32 -2.28
CA THR A 183 -6.64 -24.83 -2.51
C THR A 183 -5.87 -24.99 -1.19
N LEU A 184 -6.04 -24.06 -0.27
CA LEU A 184 -5.41 -24.09 1.05
C LEU A 184 -6.22 -24.94 2.05
N GLN A 185 -7.42 -25.42 1.69
CA GLN A 185 -8.36 -26.13 2.54
C GLN A 185 -8.74 -25.31 3.80
N LEU A 186 -8.99 -24.02 3.60
CA LEU A 186 -9.42 -23.07 4.61
C LEU A 186 -10.86 -22.60 4.31
N GLU A 187 -11.57 -22.18 5.35
CA GLU A 187 -12.86 -21.51 5.19
C GLU A 187 -12.66 -20.18 4.46
N TYR A 188 -13.70 -19.71 3.77
CA TYR A 188 -13.72 -18.41 3.09
C TYR A 188 -14.61 -17.42 3.83
N ASP A 189 -14.08 -16.24 4.07
CA ASP A 189 -14.80 -15.12 4.63
C ASP A 189 -14.52 -13.84 3.82
N TYR A 190 -15.41 -12.86 3.88
CA TYR A 190 -15.38 -11.67 3.04
C TYR A 190 -15.66 -10.41 3.85
N HIS A 191 -14.83 -9.38 3.65
CA HIS A 191 -15.01 -8.07 4.23
C HIS A 191 -14.70 -6.97 3.20
N TYR A 192 -15.73 -6.23 2.79
CA TYR A 192 -15.53 -5.09 1.89
C TYR A 192 -15.15 -3.85 2.70
N THR A 193 -14.00 -3.27 2.37
CA THR A 193 -13.47 -2.07 3.04
C THR A 193 -13.36 -0.87 2.12
N GLY A 194 -13.44 -1.08 0.80
CA GLY A 194 -13.01 -0.05 -0.13
C GLY A 194 -11.55 0.33 0.12
N LEU A 195 -11.24 1.61 0.02
CA LEU A 195 -9.87 2.12 0.14
C LEU A 195 -9.45 2.43 1.59
N GLY A 196 -10.33 2.17 2.57
CA GLY A 196 -10.04 2.32 4.00
C GLY A 196 -9.51 3.69 4.37
N ASP A 197 -8.58 3.74 5.32
CA ASP A 197 -7.98 4.96 5.86
C ASP A 197 -7.09 5.71 4.86
N TYR A 198 -6.67 5.06 3.76
CA TYR A 198 -5.85 5.71 2.72
C TYR A 198 -6.55 6.93 2.12
N THR A 199 -7.86 6.86 1.93
CA THR A 199 -8.64 7.98 1.38
C THR A 199 -8.58 9.20 2.29
N ALA A 200 -8.94 9.03 3.57
CA ALA A 200 -8.93 10.11 4.55
C ALA A 200 -7.52 10.67 4.76
N PHE A 201 -6.52 9.80 4.84
CA PHE A 201 -5.13 10.18 5.03
C PHE A 201 -4.62 11.06 3.88
N LEU A 202 -4.83 10.66 2.62
CA LEU A 202 -4.38 11.42 1.44
C LEU A 202 -5.13 12.74 1.26
N HIS A 203 -6.44 12.76 1.48
CA HIS A 203 -7.21 14.01 1.45
C HIS A 203 -6.73 15.01 2.50
N ASN A 204 -6.47 14.55 3.74
CA ASN A 204 -5.94 15.40 4.80
C ASN A 204 -4.54 15.95 4.48
N LEU A 205 -3.69 15.15 3.84
CA LEU A 205 -2.38 15.61 3.37
C LEU A 205 -2.51 16.71 2.32
N CYS A 206 -3.35 16.50 1.30
CA CYS A 206 -3.56 17.47 0.23
C CYS A 206 -4.17 18.77 0.74
N ASN A 207 -5.14 18.70 1.65
CA ASN A 207 -5.76 19.89 2.25
C ASN A 207 -4.75 20.75 3.02
N ARG A 208 -3.79 20.14 3.71
CA ARG A 208 -2.72 20.88 4.41
C ARG A 208 -1.74 21.58 3.48
N LEU A 209 -1.61 21.10 2.24
CA LEU A 209 -0.72 21.68 1.23
C LEU A 209 -1.38 22.77 0.37
N GLN A 210 -2.72 22.89 0.40
CA GLN A 210 -3.42 24.00 -0.21
C GLN A 210 -3.19 25.23 0.69
N PRO A 211 -2.62 26.33 0.15
CA PRO A 211 -2.57 27.58 0.90
C PRO A 211 -4.01 27.97 1.21
N SER A 212 -4.27 28.33 2.47
CA SER A 212 -5.55 28.93 2.87
C SER A 212 -5.85 30.05 1.89
N ILE A 213 -6.82 29.84 0.99
CA ILE A 213 -7.33 30.91 0.17
C ILE A 213 -8.04 31.81 1.17
N GLY A 214 -7.31 32.86 1.57
CA GLY A 214 -7.86 33.88 2.43
C GLY A 214 -9.09 34.45 1.77
N VAL A 215 -10.24 34.18 2.37
CA VAL A 215 -11.47 34.92 2.12
C VAL A 215 -11.16 36.35 2.55
N ARG A 216 -10.95 37.24 1.58
CA ARG A 216 -11.00 38.68 1.78
C ARG A 216 -12.44 39.16 1.54
#